data_13530dc7ac46ad3cb713d7af822d9f8e
#
_entry.id   13530dc7ac46ad3cb713d7af822d9f8e
#
_cell.length_a   1.000
_cell.length_b   1.000
_cell.length_c   1.000
_cell.angle_alpha   90.00
_cell.angle_beta   90.00
_cell.angle_gamma   90.00
#
_symmetry.space_group_name_H-M   'P 1'
#
loop_
_entity.id
_entity.type
_entity.pdbx_description
1 polymer ?
#
loop_
_entity_poly.entity_id
_entity_poly.type
_entity_poly.pdbx_seq_one_letter_code
_entity_poly.pdbx_strand_id
1 'polypeptide(L)'
;MKILMEVNVAGEESKFGISPKEAPTLAEQISKLPGISLEGLMTIAPYVTDSEENREIFAKLRQLAVDISRKNIDNVTMNVLSMGMTGDYEVAVEEGATYVRVGTGIFGERNYQI
;
A
#
# COMPACT_ATOMS: atom_id res chain seq x y z
N MET A 1 17.15 -4.95 6.72
CA MET A 1 15.77 -4.66 7.15
C MET A 1 14.87 -4.55 5.93
N LYS A 2 13.76 -5.24 5.97
CA LYS A 2 12.76 -5.20 4.89
C LYS A 2 11.71 -4.16 5.25
N ILE A 3 11.39 -3.26 4.32
CA ILE A 3 10.42 -2.19 4.55
C ILE A 3 9.41 -2.11 3.42
N LEU A 4 8.30 -1.44 3.70
CA LEU A 4 7.30 -1.06 2.71
C LEU A 4 7.24 0.45 2.64
N MET A 5 6.94 0.98 1.46
CA MET A 5 6.75 2.41 1.27
C MET A 5 5.26 2.72 1.34
N GLU A 6 4.87 3.62 2.23
CA GLU A 6 3.49 4.07 2.28
C GLU A 6 3.23 5.14 1.22
N VAL A 7 2.20 4.93 0.40
CA VAL A 7 1.87 5.82 -0.71
C VAL A 7 0.45 6.38 -0.49
N ASN A 8 0.34 7.68 -0.58
CA ASN A 8 -0.95 8.37 -0.47
C ASN A 8 -1.61 8.45 -1.85
N VAL A 9 -2.19 7.34 -2.28
CA VAL A 9 -2.79 7.23 -3.61
C VAL A 9 -4.03 8.09 -3.74
N ALA A 10 -4.82 8.21 -2.67
CA ALA A 10 -6.05 9.00 -2.70
C ALA A 10 -5.79 10.50 -2.76
N GLY A 11 -4.58 10.96 -2.42
CA GLY A 11 -4.24 12.38 -2.47
C GLY A 11 -4.83 13.22 -1.35
N GLU A 12 -5.25 12.60 -0.26
CA GLU A 12 -5.82 13.33 0.88
C GLU A 12 -4.72 13.97 1.70
N GLU A 13 -4.85 15.27 1.97
CA GLU A 13 -3.85 16.01 2.74
C GLU A 13 -3.69 15.51 4.16
N SER A 14 -4.77 14.99 4.75
CA SER A 14 -4.76 14.50 6.13
C SER A 14 -4.14 13.11 6.27
N LYS A 15 -3.80 12.42 5.18
CA LYS A 15 -3.22 11.09 5.21
C LYS A 15 -1.71 11.14 5.09
N PHE A 16 -1.07 10.11 5.64
CA PHE A 16 0.37 9.97 5.57
C PHE A 16 0.77 9.25 4.27
N GLY A 17 2.04 9.33 3.97
CA GLY A 17 2.59 8.65 2.81
C GLY A 17 3.08 9.61 1.75
N ILE A 18 3.90 9.09 0.86
CA ILE A 18 4.47 9.84 -0.25
C ILE A 18 3.48 9.86 -1.41
N SER A 19 3.53 10.90 -2.24
CA SER A 19 2.69 10.94 -3.43
C SER A 19 3.13 9.88 -4.44
N PRO A 20 2.20 9.35 -5.24
CA PRO A 20 2.57 8.36 -6.26
C PRO A 20 3.63 8.87 -7.23
N LYS A 21 3.61 10.17 -7.52
CA LYS A 21 4.55 10.80 -8.44
C LYS A 21 5.98 10.74 -7.94
N GLU A 22 6.17 10.83 -6.63
CA GLU A 22 7.50 10.84 -6.01
C GLU A 22 7.99 9.44 -5.62
N ALA A 23 7.12 8.45 -5.64
CA ALA A 23 7.45 7.11 -5.18
C ALA A 23 8.64 6.47 -5.92
N PRO A 24 8.73 6.54 -7.26
CA PRO A 24 9.88 5.95 -7.94
C PRO A 24 11.21 6.60 -7.53
N THR A 25 11.23 7.93 -7.36
CA THR A 25 12.42 8.64 -6.92
C THR A 25 12.83 8.23 -5.52
N LEU A 26 11.87 8.10 -4.60
CA LEU A 26 12.17 7.65 -3.25
C LEU A 26 12.67 6.22 -3.24
N ALA A 27 12.13 5.35 -4.09
CA ALA A 27 12.61 3.97 -4.20
C ALA A 27 14.10 3.94 -4.60
N GLU A 28 14.50 4.79 -5.53
CA GLU A 28 15.90 4.89 -5.92
C GLU A 28 16.77 5.39 -4.77
N GLN A 29 16.29 6.35 -3.99
CA GLN A 29 17.02 6.84 -2.82
C GLN A 29 17.17 5.77 -1.74
N ILE A 30 16.09 5.02 -1.47
CA ILE A 30 16.11 3.95 -0.49
C ILE A 30 17.10 2.87 -0.90
N SER A 31 17.19 2.56 -2.18
CA SER A 31 18.07 1.50 -2.68
C SER A 31 19.54 1.74 -2.35
N LYS A 32 19.90 3.00 -2.10
CA LYS A 32 21.28 3.38 -1.79
C LYS A 32 21.60 3.28 -0.31
N LEU A 33 20.61 3.02 0.54
CA LEU A 33 20.82 2.91 1.99
C LEU A 33 21.26 1.51 2.34
N PRO A 34 22.37 1.37 3.11
CA PRO A 34 22.88 0.05 3.46
C PRO A 34 21.93 -0.66 4.45
N GLY A 35 21.77 -1.96 4.26
CA GLY A 35 20.98 -2.78 5.18
C GLY A 35 19.48 -2.65 5.02
N ILE A 36 19.00 -1.95 4.00
CA ILE A 36 17.56 -1.77 3.78
C ILE A 36 17.18 -2.37 2.42
N SER A 37 16.06 -3.10 2.40
CA SER A 37 15.48 -3.66 1.19
C SER A 37 14.02 -3.22 1.11
N LEU A 38 13.63 -2.58 0.02
CA LEU A 38 12.25 -2.18 -0.20
C LEU A 38 11.51 -3.35 -0.83
N GLU A 39 10.51 -3.88 -0.12
CA GLU A 39 9.81 -5.10 -0.54
C GLU A 39 8.45 -4.86 -1.16
N GLY A 40 7.96 -3.65 -1.12
CA GLY A 40 6.66 -3.35 -1.70
C GLY A 40 6.08 -2.03 -1.26
N LEU A 41 4.80 -1.87 -1.55
CA LEU A 41 4.06 -0.65 -1.27
C LEU A 41 2.90 -0.92 -0.33
N MET A 42 2.48 0.12 0.36
CA MET A 42 1.35 0.11 1.26
C MET A 42 0.51 1.35 1.03
N THR A 43 -0.81 1.23 1.14
CA THR A 43 -1.68 2.40 1.16
C THR A 43 -2.85 2.18 2.12
N ILE A 44 -3.36 3.29 2.65
CA ILE A 44 -4.59 3.30 3.44
C ILE A 44 -5.60 4.09 2.62
N ALA A 45 -6.64 3.40 2.14
CA ALA A 45 -7.69 4.03 1.38
C ALA A 45 -8.71 4.69 2.33
N PRO A 46 -9.45 5.70 1.84
CA PRO A 46 -10.47 6.34 2.67
C PRO A 46 -11.59 5.37 3.04
N TYR A 47 -12.22 5.62 4.19
CA TYR A 47 -13.43 4.89 4.55
C TYR A 47 -14.55 5.27 3.60
N VAL A 48 -15.20 4.27 3.01
CA VAL A 48 -16.31 4.47 2.08
C VAL A 48 -17.42 3.46 2.40
N THR A 49 -18.64 3.80 2.04
CA THR A 49 -19.78 2.89 2.24
C THR A 49 -19.80 1.77 1.19
N ASP A 50 -19.33 2.06 -0.01
CA ASP A 50 -19.24 1.09 -1.08
C ASP A 50 -17.78 0.79 -1.36
N SER A 51 -17.35 -0.45 -1.08
CA SER A 51 -15.96 -0.86 -1.25
C SER A 51 -15.45 -0.70 -2.69
N GLU A 52 -16.34 -0.73 -3.68
CA GLU A 52 -15.96 -0.53 -5.08
C GLU A 52 -15.35 0.86 -5.31
N GLU A 53 -15.69 1.84 -4.50
CA GLU A 53 -15.12 3.18 -4.61
C GLU A 53 -13.61 3.18 -4.38
N ASN A 54 -13.09 2.19 -3.68
CA ASN A 54 -11.64 2.09 -3.43
C ASN A 54 -10.91 1.23 -4.45
N ARG A 55 -11.63 0.57 -5.36
CA ARG A 55 -10.99 -0.29 -6.37
C ARG A 55 -9.96 0.47 -7.20
N GLU A 56 -10.29 1.67 -7.61
CA GLU A 56 -9.38 2.49 -8.41
C GLU A 56 -8.09 2.80 -7.65
N ILE A 57 -8.20 3.07 -6.34
CA ILE A 57 -7.03 3.35 -5.51
C ILE A 57 -6.11 2.13 -5.46
N PHE A 58 -6.67 0.94 -5.26
CA PHE A 58 -5.90 -0.29 -5.22
C PHE A 58 -5.26 -0.61 -6.58
N ALA A 59 -6.00 -0.38 -7.66
CA ALA A 59 -5.48 -0.59 -9.01
C ALA A 59 -4.31 0.36 -9.30
N LYS A 60 -4.40 1.60 -8.85
CA LYS A 60 -3.33 2.58 -9.02
C LYS A 60 -2.09 2.20 -8.24
N LEU A 61 -2.25 1.68 -7.02
CA LEU A 61 -1.10 1.23 -6.24
C LEU A 61 -0.43 0.04 -6.92
N ARG A 62 -1.21 -0.91 -7.42
CA ARG A 62 -0.67 -2.05 -8.15
C ARG A 62 0.10 -1.60 -9.39
N GLN A 63 -0.46 -0.66 -10.15
CA GLN A 63 0.21 -0.15 -11.34
C GLN A 63 1.52 0.54 -10.99
N LEU A 64 1.53 1.30 -9.90
CA LEU A 64 2.75 1.96 -9.43
C LEU A 64 3.81 0.92 -9.07
N ALA A 65 3.42 -0.16 -8.41
CA ALA A 65 4.35 -1.25 -8.07
C ALA A 65 4.93 -1.88 -9.33
N VAL A 66 4.12 -2.11 -10.36
CA VAL A 66 4.58 -2.64 -11.64
C VAL A 66 5.60 -1.69 -12.28
N ASP A 67 5.28 -0.40 -12.27
CA ASP A 67 6.17 0.60 -12.88
C ASP A 67 7.51 0.68 -12.17
N ILE A 68 7.51 0.63 -10.84
CA ILE A 68 8.76 0.61 -10.06
C ILE A 68 9.54 -0.68 -10.30
N SER A 69 8.85 -1.81 -10.37
CA SER A 69 9.48 -3.11 -10.62
C SER A 69 10.22 -3.11 -11.96
N ARG A 70 9.65 -2.47 -12.97
CA ARG A 70 10.24 -2.41 -14.30
C ARG A 70 11.54 -1.60 -14.37
N LYS A 71 11.82 -0.78 -13.36
CA LYS A 71 13.05 0.00 -13.31
C LYS A 71 14.26 -0.83 -12.90
N ASN A 72 14.05 -2.04 -12.38
CA ASN A 72 15.12 -2.96 -11.94
C ASN A 72 16.10 -2.29 -10.99
N ILE A 73 15.58 -1.61 -9.97
CA ILE A 73 16.39 -0.93 -8.97
C ILE A 73 16.94 -1.96 -7.98
N ASP A 74 18.23 -1.89 -7.67
CA ASP A 74 18.85 -2.79 -6.71
C ASP A 74 18.22 -2.66 -5.33
N ASN A 75 18.02 -3.78 -4.63
CA ASN A 75 17.43 -3.83 -3.29
C ASN A 75 15.97 -3.38 -3.25
N VAL A 76 15.31 -3.36 -4.40
CA VAL A 76 13.90 -3.01 -4.51
C VAL A 76 13.16 -4.13 -5.22
N THR A 77 12.18 -4.71 -4.52
CA THR A 77 11.24 -5.67 -5.11
C THR A 77 9.83 -5.18 -4.80
N MET A 78 8.87 -5.62 -5.62
CA MET A 78 7.47 -5.23 -5.41
C MET A 78 6.63 -6.48 -5.16
N ASN A 79 7.12 -7.34 -4.26
CA ASN A 79 6.45 -8.59 -3.92
C ASN A 79 5.26 -8.39 -2.98
N VAL A 80 5.20 -7.25 -2.29
CA VAL A 80 4.20 -7.00 -1.27
C VAL A 80 3.36 -5.79 -1.64
N LEU A 81 2.04 -5.97 -1.65
CA LEU A 81 1.07 -4.88 -1.73
C LEU A 81 0.20 -4.98 -0.50
N SER A 82 0.45 -4.11 0.48
CA SER A 82 -0.33 -4.05 1.71
C SER A 82 -1.43 -3.01 1.54
N MET A 83 -2.62 -3.48 1.26
CA MET A 83 -3.78 -2.61 1.03
C MET A 83 -5.05 -3.39 1.32
N GLY A 84 -6.08 -2.68 1.79
CA GLY A 84 -7.35 -3.29 2.13
C GLY A 84 -7.55 -3.47 3.62
N MET A 85 -8.76 -3.25 4.08
CA MET A 85 -9.18 -3.40 5.46
C MET A 85 -10.50 -4.19 5.49
N THR A 86 -11.10 -4.36 6.66
CA THR A 86 -12.33 -5.14 6.81
C THR A 86 -13.42 -4.75 5.82
N GLY A 87 -13.56 -3.45 5.53
CA GLY A 87 -14.63 -2.97 4.66
C GLY A 87 -14.40 -3.17 3.16
N ASP A 88 -13.15 -3.40 2.73
CA ASP A 88 -12.82 -3.44 1.31
C ASP A 88 -11.77 -4.47 0.92
N TYR A 89 -11.50 -5.45 1.81
CA TYR A 89 -10.42 -6.41 1.57
C TYR A 89 -10.68 -7.28 0.34
N GLU A 90 -11.94 -7.58 0.02
CA GLU A 90 -12.23 -8.42 -1.15
C GLU A 90 -11.85 -7.71 -2.44
N VAL A 91 -12.17 -6.42 -2.55
CA VAL A 91 -11.79 -5.60 -3.69
C VAL A 91 -10.27 -5.49 -3.77
N ALA A 92 -9.62 -5.30 -2.62
CA ALA A 92 -8.16 -5.20 -2.58
C ALA A 92 -7.49 -6.50 -3.07
N VAL A 93 -7.98 -7.65 -2.63
CA VAL A 93 -7.44 -8.95 -3.08
C VAL A 93 -7.61 -9.11 -4.59
N GLU A 94 -8.75 -8.72 -5.12
CA GLU A 94 -9.00 -8.79 -6.57
C GLU A 94 -8.01 -7.90 -7.34
N GLU A 95 -7.58 -6.80 -6.74
CA GLU A 95 -6.61 -5.89 -7.35
C GLU A 95 -5.15 -6.24 -7.03
N GLY A 96 -4.91 -7.36 -6.38
CA GLY A 96 -3.56 -7.88 -6.20
C GLY A 96 -2.94 -7.72 -4.82
N ALA A 97 -3.73 -7.41 -3.79
CA ALA A 97 -3.19 -7.28 -2.45
C ALA A 97 -2.58 -8.59 -1.97
N THR A 98 -1.42 -8.49 -1.32
CA THR A 98 -0.77 -9.63 -0.67
C THR A 98 -1.01 -9.63 0.83
N TYR A 99 -1.23 -8.46 1.42
CA TYR A 99 -1.62 -8.33 2.82
C TYR A 99 -2.85 -7.43 2.94
N VAL A 100 -3.79 -7.84 3.77
CA VAL A 100 -4.97 -7.05 4.10
C VAL A 100 -5.13 -7.00 5.62
N ARG A 101 -5.79 -5.98 6.13
CA ARG A 101 -6.00 -5.79 7.56
C ARG A 101 -7.48 -5.98 7.88
N VAL A 102 -7.83 -7.18 8.32
CA VAL A 102 -9.24 -7.56 8.55
C VAL A 102 -9.53 -7.86 10.01
N GLY A 103 -8.78 -7.25 10.92
CA GLY A 103 -8.94 -7.50 12.35
C GLY A 103 -10.36 -7.34 12.86
N THR A 104 -11.04 -6.28 12.47
CA THR A 104 -12.43 -6.05 12.86
C THR A 104 -13.37 -7.12 12.27
N GLY A 105 -13.11 -7.55 11.03
CA GLY A 105 -13.92 -8.58 10.37
C GLY A 105 -13.77 -9.96 10.99
N ILE A 106 -12.59 -10.27 11.54
CA ILE A 106 -12.31 -11.58 12.15
C ILE A 106 -12.66 -11.59 13.64
N PHE A 107 -12.27 -10.54 14.37
CA PHE A 107 -12.39 -10.49 15.83
C PHE A 107 -13.57 -9.65 16.32
N GLY A 108 -14.37 -9.10 15.42
CA GLY A 108 -15.45 -8.20 15.76
C GLY A 108 -14.93 -6.78 16.02
N GLU A 109 -15.87 -5.91 16.36
CA GLU A 109 -15.55 -4.52 16.62
C GLU A 109 -14.67 -4.40 17.86
N ARG A 110 -13.54 -3.74 17.71
CA ARG A 110 -12.63 -3.54 18.82
C ARG A 110 -13.09 -2.42 19.72
N ASN A 111 -13.05 -2.69 21.00
CA ASN A 111 -13.28 -1.66 21.99
C ASN A 111 -11.93 -1.13 22.47
N TYR A 112 -11.62 0.11 22.14
CA TYR A 112 -10.36 0.73 22.49
C TYR A 112 -10.38 1.49 23.79
N GLN A 113 -11.30 1.19 24.65
CA GLN A 113 -11.39 1.80 25.98
C GLN A 113 -10.37 1.19 26.92
N ILE A 114 -9.17 1.35 26.58
CA ILE A 114 -8.06 0.89 27.43
C ILE A 114 -7.17 2.04 27.74
#